data_73ca147adde7d21484741fb42e83eeda
#
_entry.id   73ca147adde7d21484741fb42e83eeda
#
_cell.length_a   1.000
_cell.length_b   1.000
_cell.length_c   1.000
_cell.angle_alpha   90.00
_cell.angle_beta   90.00
_cell.angle_gamma   90.00
#
_symmetry.space_group_name_H-M   'P 1'
#
loop_
_entity.id
_entity.type
_entity.pdbx_description
1 polymer ?
#
loop_
_entity_poly.entity_id
_entity_poly.type
_entity_poly.pdbx_seq_one_letter_code
_entity_poly.pdbx_strand_id
1 'polypeptide(L)'
;LKQYYRCKLTSVLTHEFSCGKVAGDFLFRNDKFTLIPNAVDAKKFYYDESIRNDVRMKLGISSQTFVMGHIGRISYSKNHRFLIEIFKEFHAIKNNSVLLIIGTGDMEEEIKNYAKKSGIDDDIKFLGNRNDIEKFYQAFDVLMLPSLFEGVPLVGIEAQFADLPCFFSEKVPTEVAFSDKTNFISLNQSAKEWAREIANVDISHRDSERSILIKADYNIQTAYKILESKYYELFELIQRG
;
A
#
# COMPACT_ATOMS: atom_id res chain seq x y z
N LEU A 1 -27.18 3.26 13.38
CA LEU A 1 -26.89 4.43 12.52
C LEU A 1 -26.38 3.99 11.13
N LYS A 2 -25.32 3.16 11.05
CA LYS A 2 -24.74 2.67 9.77
C LYS A 2 -25.79 1.96 8.87
N GLN A 3 -26.61 1.09 9.44
CA GLN A 3 -27.64 0.33 8.71
C GLN A 3 -28.77 1.23 8.18
N TYR A 4 -29.12 2.29 8.91
CA TYR A 4 -30.10 3.28 8.49
C TYR A 4 -29.62 4.10 7.27
N TYR A 5 -28.36 4.53 7.27
CA TYR A 5 -27.80 5.26 6.13
C TYR A 5 -27.67 4.38 4.89
N ARG A 6 -27.33 3.09 5.02
CA ARG A 6 -27.31 2.14 3.88
C ARG A 6 -28.67 2.04 3.20
N CYS A 7 -29.77 1.91 3.97
CA CYS A 7 -31.11 1.81 3.40
C CYS A 7 -31.55 3.09 2.70
N LYS A 8 -31.14 4.26 3.19
CA LYS A 8 -31.42 5.53 2.51
C LYS A 8 -30.58 5.74 1.24
N LEU A 9 -29.32 5.31 1.25
CA LEU A 9 -28.44 5.45 0.09
C LEU A 9 -29.05 4.75 -1.14
N THR A 10 -29.43 3.48 -1.01
CA THR A 10 -29.95 2.68 -2.13
C THR A 10 -31.27 3.18 -2.71
N SER A 11 -32.03 4.00 -1.96
CA SER A 11 -33.29 4.55 -2.45
C SER A 11 -33.17 5.83 -3.30
N VAL A 12 -31.97 6.45 -3.31
CA VAL A 12 -31.73 7.72 -4.02
C VAL A 12 -30.66 7.61 -5.11
N LEU A 13 -29.97 6.47 -5.20
CA LEU A 13 -28.93 6.25 -6.20
C LEU A 13 -29.53 5.77 -7.52
N THR A 14 -29.06 6.35 -8.61
CA THR A 14 -29.38 5.91 -9.98
C THR A 14 -28.43 4.82 -10.44
N HIS A 15 -27.18 4.82 -9.94
CA HIS A 15 -26.18 3.80 -10.21
C HIS A 15 -25.17 3.72 -9.05
N GLU A 16 -24.61 2.54 -8.82
CA GLU A 16 -23.72 2.25 -7.69
C GLU A 16 -22.29 2.00 -8.18
N PHE A 17 -21.33 2.82 -7.72
CA PHE A 17 -19.90 2.66 -7.99
C PHE A 17 -19.14 2.39 -6.71
N SER A 18 -18.15 1.49 -6.76
CA SER A 18 -17.22 1.24 -5.66
C SER A 18 -15.79 1.14 -6.17
N CYS A 19 -14.84 1.63 -5.37
CA CYS A 19 -13.41 1.52 -5.68
C CYS A 19 -12.80 0.16 -5.29
N GLY A 20 -13.54 -0.68 -4.57
CA GLY A 20 -13.11 -2.01 -4.14
C GLY A 20 -14.31 -2.89 -3.81
N LYS A 21 -14.14 -4.21 -4.03
CA LYS A 21 -15.23 -5.18 -3.82
C LYS A 21 -15.72 -5.19 -2.38
N VAL A 22 -14.82 -5.23 -1.41
CA VAL A 22 -15.17 -5.24 0.03
C VAL A 22 -15.99 -4.01 0.42
N ALA A 23 -15.63 -2.83 -0.11
CA ALA A 23 -16.37 -1.59 0.14
C ALA A 23 -17.75 -1.62 -0.53
N GLY A 24 -17.83 -2.12 -1.76
CA GLY A 24 -19.08 -2.28 -2.50
C GLY A 24 -20.04 -3.23 -1.79
N ASP A 25 -19.59 -4.43 -1.44
CA ASP A 25 -20.36 -5.42 -0.69
C ASP A 25 -20.86 -4.90 0.67
N PHE A 26 -20.04 -4.06 1.31
CA PHE A 26 -20.43 -3.42 2.55
C PHE A 26 -21.50 -2.34 2.37
N LEU A 27 -21.40 -1.50 1.32
CA LEU A 27 -22.31 -0.37 1.09
C LEU A 27 -23.58 -0.79 0.36
N PHE A 28 -23.47 -1.63 -0.65
CA PHE A 28 -24.53 -2.03 -1.55
C PHE A 28 -24.94 -3.48 -1.24
N ARG A 29 -26.24 -3.73 -1.07
CA ARG A 29 -26.76 -5.05 -0.68
C ARG A 29 -26.94 -6.04 -1.84
N ASN A 30 -26.71 -5.56 -3.02
CA ASN A 30 -26.81 -6.33 -4.26
C ASN A 30 -25.44 -6.29 -4.92
N ASP A 31 -24.95 -7.40 -5.43
CA ASP A 31 -23.67 -7.49 -6.15
C ASP A 31 -23.71 -6.76 -7.52
N LYS A 32 -24.52 -5.68 -7.64
CA LYS A 32 -24.78 -4.97 -8.91
C LYS A 32 -23.98 -3.68 -9.08
N PHE A 33 -23.14 -3.32 -8.12
CA PHE A 33 -22.31 -2.12 -8.26
C PHE A 33 -21.21 -2.33 -9.33
N THR A 34 -20.84 -1.25 -9.98
CA THR A 34 -19.71 -1.23 -10.91
C THR A 34 -18.42 -0.93 -10.13
N LEU A 35 -17.42 -1.79 -10.29
CA LEU A 35 -16.08 -1.53 -9.76
C LEU A 35 -15.36 -0.50 -10.65
N ILE A 36 -14.93 0.61 -10.04
CA ILE A 36 -14.07 1.62 -10.63
C ILE A 36 -12.84 1.73 -9.73
N PRO A 37 -11.74 1.04 -10.05
CA PRO A 37 -10.54 1.08 -9.23
C PRO A 37 -9.99 2.50 -9.05
N ASN A 38 -9.48 2.80 -7.86
CA ASN A 38 -8.72 4.02 -7.64
C ASN A 38 -7.43 3.95 -8.47
N ALA A 39 -7.16 4.98 -9.25
CA ALA A 39 -5.98 5.03 -10.11
C ALA A 39 -4.99 6.09 -9.63
N VAL A 40 -3.72 5.85 -9.91
CA VAL A 40 -2.61 6.76 -9.61
C VAL A 40 -1.91 7.19 -10.90
N ASP A 41 -1.18 8.30 -10.84
CA ASP A 41 -0.27 8.68 -11.92
C ASP A 41 0.98 7.80 -11.87
N ALA A 42 0.92 6.66 -12.55
CA ALA A 42 1.95 5.63 -12.52
C ALA A 42 3.35 6.16 -12.83
N LYS A 43 3.46 7.16 -13.74
CA LYS A 43 4.74 7.75 -14.14
C LYS A 43 5.52 8.36 -12.98
N LYS A 44 4.83 8.86 -11.95
CA LYS A 44 5.48 9.43 -10.76
C LYS A 44 6.22 8.40 -9.91
N PHE A 45 5.85 7.13 -10.05
CA PHE A 45 6.36 6.05 -9.20
C PHE A 45 7.39 5.17 -9.89
N TYR A 46 7.60 5.30 -11.21
CA TYR A 46 8.58 4.49 -11.94
C TYR A 46 9.95 4.57 -11.29
N TYR A 47 10.62 3.42 -11.22
CA TYR A 47 11.92 3.32 -10.57
C TYR A 47 12.95 4.23 -11.22
N ASP A 48 13.65 4.98 -10.38
CA ASP A 48 14.77 5.85 -10.76
C ASP A 48 15.90 5.70 -9.73
N GLU A 49 17.00 5.13 -10.18
CA GLU A 49 18.16 4.87 -9.35
C GLU A 49 18.82 6.16 -8.85
N SER A 50 18.75 7.25 -9.61
CA SER A 50 19.31 8.54 -9.19
C SER A 50 18.54 9.12 -8.01
N ILE A 51 17.20 9.01 -8.05
CA ILE A 51 16.33 9.41 -6.94
C ILE A 51 16.58 8.52 -5.72
N ARG A 52 16.72 7.21 -5.92
CA ARG A 52 17.08 6.26 -4.84
C ARG A 52 18.33 6.71 -4.10
N ASN A 53 19.40 6.97 -4.86
CA ASN A 53 20.69 7.36 -4.31
C ASN A 53 20.61 8.71 -3.58
N ASP A 54 19.90 9.69 -4.13
CA ASP A 54 19.70 11.01 -3.53
C ASP A 54 18.94 10.93 -2.20
N VAL A 55 17.82 10.20 -2.15
CA VAL A 55 17.04 10.03 -0.93
C VAL A 55 17.84 9.30 0.15
N ARG A 56 18.53 8.20 -0.20
CA ARG A 56 19.35 7.46 0.75
C ARG A 56 20.49 8.32 1.30
N MET A 57 21.17 9.06 0.45
CA MET A 57 22.23 9.99 0.87
C MET A 57 21.71 11.04 1.85
N LYS A 58 20.58 11.69 1.55
CA LYS A 58 19.95 12.69 2.43
C LYS A 58 19.53 12.13 3.78
N LEU A 59 19.21 10.86 3.86
CA LEU A 59 18.84 10.17 5.10
C LEU A 59 20.05 9.55 5.84
N GLY A 60 21.26 9.65 5.28
CA GLY A 60 22.46 9.01 5.82
C GLY A 60 22.43 7.48 5.73
N ILE A 61 21.74 6.94 4.71
CA ILE A 61 21.60 5.49 4.50
C ILE A 61 22.57 5.04 3.41
N SER A 62 23.40 4.06 3.74
CA SER A 62 24.34 3.45 2.79
C SER A 62 23.62 2.70 1.66
N SER A 63 24.26 2.61 0.49
CA SER A 63 23.76 1.79 -0.63
C SER A 63 23.61 0.30 -0.26
N GLN A 64 24.37 -0.19 0.70
CA GLN A 64 24.37 -1.57 1.19
C GLN A 64 23.36 -1.83 2.30
N THR A 65 22.74 -0.79 2.86
CA THR A 65 21.74 -0.92 3.92
C THR A 65 20.42 -1.39 3.31
N PHE A 66 19.82 -2.43 3.90
CA PHE A 66 18.47 -2.86 3.51
C PHE A 66 17.43 -1.88 4.10
N VAL A 67 16.55 -1.37 3.25
CA VAL A 67 15.53 -0.38 3.64
C VAL A 67 14.14 -1.01 3.57
N MET A 68 13.57 -1.26 4.74
CA MET A 68 12.18 -1.64 4.87
C MET A 68 11.33 -0.36 4.94
N GLY A 69 10.30 -0.23 4.10
CA GLY A 69 9.44 0.95 4.04
C GLY A 69 8.01 0.66 4.50
N HIS A 70 7.42 1.63 5.21
CA HIS A 70 5.99 1.66 5.50
C HIS A 70 5.46 3.07 5.28
N ILE A 71 4.34 3.19 4.57
CA ILE A 71 3.65 4.46 4.33
C ILE A 71 2.20 4.32 4.77
N GLY A 72 1.76 5.16 5.70
CA GLY A 72 0.38 5.16 6.17
C GLY A 72 0.18 5.91 7.48
N ARG A 73 -1.09 6.15 7.82
CA ARG A 73 -1.44 6.75 9.10
C ARG A 73 -1.01 5.85 10.26
N ILE A 74 -0.35 6.40 11.27
CA ILE A 74 0.01 5.64 12.48
C ILE A 74 -1.25 5.42 13.33
N SER A 75 -1.94 4.31 13.08
CA SER A 75 -3.24 3.96 13.66
C SER A 75 -3.35 2.46 13.92
N TYR A 76 -4.35 2.06 14.69
CA TYR A 76 -4.61 0.66 15.03
C TYR A 76 -4.69 -0.26 13.80
N SER A 77 -5.39 0.19 12.73
CA SER A 77 -5.59 -0.63 11.53
C SER A 77 -4.30 -0.98 10.80
N LYS A 78 -3.26 -0.14 10.90
CA LYS A 78 -1.97 -0.34 10.21
C LYS A 78 -1.00 -1.25 10.97
N ASN A 79 -1.30 -1.59 12.24
CA ASN A 79 -0.60 -2.60 13.02
C ASN A 79 0.93 -2.35 13.18
N HIS A 80 1.29 -1.10 13.50
CA HIS A 80 2.69 -0.69 13.60
C HIS A 80 3.48 -1.44 14.68
N ARG A 81 2.82 -1.94 15.75
CA ARG A 81 3.51 -2.78 16.74
C ARG A 81 4.05 -4.05 16.09
N PHE A 82 3.22 -4.75 15.33
CA PHE A 82 3.64 -5.95 14.62
C PHE A 82 4.68 -5.65 13.53
N LEU A 83 4.58 -4.50 12.84
CA LEU A 83 5.61 -4.03 11.92
C LEU A 83 6.98 -3.91 12.59
N ILE A 84 7.04 -3.34 13.82
CA ILE A 84 8.27 -3.21 14.59
C ILE A 84 8.79 -4.60 15.02
N GLU A 85 7.91 -5.51 15.41
CA GLU A 85 8.29 -6.89 15.75
C GLU A 85 8.90 -7.61 14.53
N ILE A 86 8.27 -7.50 13.36
CA ILE A 86 8.82 -8.05 12.11
C ILE A 86 10.19 -7.45 11.82
N PHE A 87 10.31 -6.13 11.91
CA PHE A 87 11.58 -5.46 11.64
C PHE A 87 12.67 -5.88 12.62
N LYS A 88 12.36 -6.03 13.91
CA LYS A 88 13.31 -6.52 14.92
C LYS A 88 13.83 -7.93 14.60
N GLU A 89 12.94 -8.85 14.24
CA GLU A 89 13.32 -10.21 13.82
C GLU A 89 14.13 -10.19 12.52
N PHE A 90 13.78 -9.32 11.58
CA PHE A 90 14.53 -9.15 10.33
C PHE A 90 15.91 -8.55 10.57
N HIS A 91 16.03 -7.52 11.41
CA HIS A 91 17.30 -6.90 11.77
C HIS A 91 18.26 -7.89 12.46
N ALA A 92 17.74 -8.85 13.22
CA ALA A 92 18.54 -9.94 13.78
C ALA A 92 19.11 -10.88 12.71
N ILE A 93 18.46 -11.01 11.54
CA ILE A 93 18.95 -11.77 10.38
C ILE A 93 19.92 -10.92 9.54
N LYS A 94 19.57 -9.65 9.32
CA LYS A 94 20.28 -8.70 8.46
C LYS A 94 20.51 -7.39 9.21
N ASN A 95 21.57 -7.35 10.00
CA ASN A 95 21.87 -6.25 10.93
C ASN A 95 22.11 -4.89 10.25
N ASN A 96 22.55 -4.86 8.98
CA ASN A 96 22.62 -3.63 8.20
C ASN A 96 21.27 -3.35 7.52
N SER A 97 20.27 -2.96 8.31
CA SER A 97 18.92 -2.64 7.85
C SER A 97 18.32 -1.49 8.62
N VAL A 98 17.37 -0.78 8.01
CA VAL A 98 16.63 0.35 8.59
C VAL A 98 15.16 0.25 8.22
N LEU A 99 14.28 0.62 9.15
CA LEU A 99 12.86 0.77 8.91
C LEU A 99 12.52 2.26 8.75
N LEU A 100 11.91 2.64 7.61
CA LEU A 100 11.39 3.98 7.37
C LEU A 100 9.87 3.97 7.51
N ILE A 101 9.34 4.78 8.43
CA ILE A 101 7.90 4.95 8.66
C ILE A 101 7.51 6.36 8.23
N ILE A 102 6.65 6.45 7.21
CA ILE A 102 6.13 7.72 6.67
C ILE A 102 4.65 7.84 7.01
N GLY A 103 4.31 8.96 7.63
CA GLY A 103 2.97 9.28 8.10
C GLY A 103 2.96 9.68 9.56
N THR A 104 1.82 10.16 10.03
CA THR A 104 1.56 10.54 11.41
C THR A 104 0.23 9.92 11.86
N GLY A 105 -0.08 9.98 13.13
CA GLY A 105 -1.37 9.48 13.64
C GLY A 105 -1.48 9.52 15.14
N ASP A 106 -2.64 9.11 15.60
CA ASP A 106 -3.04 9.13 17.01
C ASP A 106 -2.25 8.14 17.90
N MET A 107 -1.58 7.16 17.28
CA MET A 107 -0.73 6.19 18.02
C MET A 107 0.77 6.49 17.91
N GLU A 108 1.19 7.62 17.35
CA GLU A 108 2.60 7.88 17.03
C GLU A 108 3.50 7.81 18.28
N GLU A 109 3.12 8.48 19.37
CA GLU A 109 3.88 8.45 20.62
C GLU A 109 3.96 7.04 21.23
N GLU A 110 2.85 6.31 21.18
CA GLU A 110 2.79 4.93 21.65
C GLU A 110 3.76 4.03 20.87
N ILE A 111 3.78 4.17 19.53
CA ILE A 111 4.60 3.35 18.66
C ILE A 111 6.08 3.69 18.79
N LYS A 112 6.45 4.97 18.93
CA LYS A 112 7.82 5.39 19.24
C LYS A 112 8.31 4.81 20.56
N ASN A 113 7.46 4.89 21.60
CA ASN A 113 7.78 4.30 22.91
C ASN A 113 7.89 2.77 22.85
N TYR A 114 7.10 2.12 21.99
CA TYR A 114 7.19 0.68 21.78
C TYR A 114 8.51 0.29 21.10
N ALA A 115 8.94 1.02 20.06
CA ALA A 115 10.22 0.82 19.40
C ALA A 115 11.39 0.92 20.41
N LYS A 116 11.37 1.97 21.22
CA LYS A 116 12.39 2.19 22.27
C LYS A 116 12.44 1.05 23.30
N LYS A 117 11.28 0.62 23.80
CA LYS A 117 11.21 -0.51 24.74
C LYS A 117 11.67 -1.83 24.12
N SER A 118 11.52 -1.96 22.80
CA SER A 118 11.97 -3.13 22.05
C SER A 118 13.48 -3.10 21.73
N GLY A 119 14.16 -1.98 22.00
CA GLY A 119 15.61 -1.80 21.78
C GLY A 119 16.01 -1.81 20.30
N ILE A 120 15.16 -1.22 19.43
CA ILE A 120 15.38 -1.18 17.96
C ILE A 120 15.11 0.22 17.39
N ASP A 121 14.93 1.22 18.24
CA ASP A 121 14.54 2.58 17.82
C ASP A 121 15.64 3.33 17.06
N ASP A 122 16.93 3.02 17.29
CA ASP A 122 18.05 3.60 16.56
C ASP A 122 18.03 3.27 15.06
N ASP A 123 17.45 2.12 14.69
CA ASP A 123 17.33 1.63 13.32
C ASP A 123 15.94 1.91 12.70
N ILE A 124 15.09 2.70 13.39
CA ILE A 124 13.79 3.13 12.89
C ILE A 124 13.76 4.65 12.70
N LYS A 125 13.44 5.10 11.49
CA LYS A 125 13.27 6.53 11.20
C LYS A 125 11.80 6.86 10.99
N PHE A 126 11.22 7.65 11.91
CA PHE A 126 9.88 8.23 11.76
C PHE A 126 10.01 9.56 10.99
N LEU A 127 9.49 9.60 9.76
CA LEU A 127 9.70 10.71 8.83
C LEU A 127 8.53 11.70 8.77
N GLY A 128 7.46 11.44 9.58
CA GLY A 128 6.26 12.28 9.58
C GLY A 128 5.51 12.27 8.24
N ASN A 129 4.63 13.24 8.03
CA ASN A 129 3.94 13.41 6.76
C ASN A 129 4.88 13.96 5.68
N ARG A 130 4.80 13.36 4.48
CA ARG A 130 5.61 13.74 3.32
C ARG A 130 4.71 14.03 2.12
N ASN A 131 5.06 15.04 1.33
CA ASN A 131 4.40 15.38 0.07
C ASN A 131 5.14 14.83 -1.15
N ASP A 132 6.30 14.21 -0.95
CA ASP A 132 7.22 13.66 -1.95
C ASP A 132 7.39 12.15 -1.77
N ILE A 133 6.29 11.44 -1.43
CA ILE A 133 6.32 9.99 -1.12
C ILE A 133 6.80 9.15 -2.30
N GLU A 134 6.58 9.62 -3.55
CA GLU A 134 7.02 8.97 -4.77
C GLU A 134 8.54 8.73 -4.79
N LYS A 135 9.31 9.62 -4.13
CA LYS A 135 10.77 9.48 -4.03
C LYS A 135 11.17 8.42 -3.00
N PHE A 136 10.35 8.23 -1.97
CA PHE A 136 10.67 7.26 -0.91
C PHE A 136 10.47 5.82 -1.35
N TYR A 137 9.51 5.54 -2.27
CA TYR A 137 9.41 4.22 -2.90
C TYR A 137 10.70 3.83 -3.64
N GLN A 138 11.46 4.81 -4.16
CA GLN A 138 12.76 4.55 -4.80
C GLN A 138 13.79 4.09 -3.76
N ALA A 139 13.78 4.67 -2.56
CA ALA A 139 14.74 4.37 -1.50
C ALA A 139 14.52 3.02 -0.83
N PHE A 140 13.29 2.50 -0.83
CA PHE A 140 12.93 1.23 -0.21
C PHE A 140 13.48 0.03 -0.99
N ASP A 141 13.67 -1.09 -0.29
CA ASP A 141 13.92 -2.40 -0.85
C ASP A 141 12.66 -3.28 -0.80
N VAL A 142 11.80 -3.05 0.19
CA VAL A 142 10.48 -3.67 0.31
C VAL A 142 9.46 -2.70 0.89
N LEU A 143 8.18 -2.86 0.50
CA LEU A 143 7.05 -2.20 1.19
C LEU A 143 6.35 -3.18 2.12
N MET A 144 6.05 -2.73 3.35
CA MET A 144 5.35 -3.50 4.37
C MET A 144 3.98 -2.95 4.67
N LEU A 145 2.94 -3.79 4.61
CA LEU A 145 1.58 -3.48 5.07
C LEU A 145 1.00 -4.65 5.90
N PRO A 146 1.44 -4.84 7.15
CA PRO A 146 0.92 -5.87 8.04
C PRO A 146 -0.41 -5.44 8.68
N SER A 147 -1.27 -4.78 7.90
CA SER A 147 -2.50 -4.14 8.34
C SER A 147 -3.52 -5.14 8.85
N LEU A 148 -4.29 -4.76 9.88
CA LEU A 148 -5.40 -5.56 10.41
C LEU A 148 -6.64 -5.52 9.49
N PHE A 149 -6.80 -4.43 8.76
CA PHE A 149 -7.80 -4.29 7.70
C PHE A 149 -7.46 -3.12 6.77
N GLU A 150 -7.83 -3.25 5.51
CA GLU A 150 -7.69 -2.22 4.48
C GLU A 150 -8.93 -2.19 3.58
N GLY A 151 -9.15 -1.04 2.93
CA GLY A 151 -9.85 -0.98 1.66
C GLY A 151 -8.91 -1.40 0.53
N VAL A 152 -8.86 -0.63 -0.55
CA VAL A 152 -7.81 -0.80 -1.57
C VAL A 152 -6.70 0.21 -1.25
N PRO A 153 -5.55 -0.22 -0.66
CA PRO A 153 -4.50 0.70 -0.23
C PRO A 153 -3.73 1.24 -1.44
N LEU A 154 -3.86 2.55 -1.73
CA LEU A 154 -3.14 3.21 -2.83
C LEU A 154 -1.63 3.05 -2.71
N VAL A 155 -1.10 3.09 -1.49
CA VAL A 155 0.34 2.90 -1.23
C VAL A 155 0.87 1.55 -1.73
N GLY A 156 0.02 0.52 -1.74
CA GLY A 156 0.36 -0.79 -2.31
C GLY A 156 0.37 -0.77 -3.84
N ILE A 157 -0.51 0.03 -4.47
CA ILE A 157 -0.54 0.23 -5.92
C ILE A 157 0.69 1.04 -6.36
N GLU A 158 0.97 2.13 -5.67
CA GLU A 158 2.12 3.02 -5.90
C GLU A 158 3.46 2.26 -5.83
N ALA A 159 3.64 1.42 -4.82
CA ALA A 159 4.83 0.61 -4.64
C ALA A 159 5.04 -0.39 -5.79
N GLN A 160 3.96 -1.00 -6.30
CA GLN A 160 4.05 -1.94 -7.40
C GLN A 160 4.41 -1.24 -8.72
N PHE A 161 3.97 0.01 -8.95
CA PHE A 161 4.45 0.81 -10.07
C PHE A 161 5.93 1.19 -9.94
N ALA A 162 6.46 1.24 -8.72
CA ALA A 162 7.89 1.37 -8.48
C ALA A 162 8.65 0.03 -8.58
N ASP A 163 8.01 -1.04 -9.04
CA ASP A 163 8.52 -2.41 -9.10
C ASP A 163 9.14 -2.88 -7.76
N LEU A 164 8.51 -2.46 -6.67
CA LEU A 164 8.96 -2.73 -5.31
C LEU A 164 8.33 -4.02 -4.80
N PRO A 165 9.10 -4.98 -4.27
CA PRO A 165 8.55 -6.11 -3.55
C PRO A 165 7.66 -5.66 -2.40
N CYS A 166 6.45 -6.22 -2.33
CA CYS A 166 5.44 -5.86 -1.36
C CYS A 166 5.09 -7.04 -0.46
N PHE A 167 4.99 -6.80 0.84
CA PHE A 167 4.56 -7.78 1.83
C PHE A 167 3.33 -7.27 2.55
N PHE A 168 2.19 -7.85 2.24
CA PHE A 168 0.88 -7.49 2.76
C PHE A 168 0.34 -8.58 3.68
N SER A 169 -0.44 -8.19 4.68
CA SER A 169 -1.24 -9.17 5.41
C SER A 169 -2.36 -9.74 4.53
N GLU A 170 -2.87 -10.93 4.87
CA GLU A 170 -4.04 -11.53 4.23
C GLU A 170 -5.33 -10.70 4.42
N LYS A 171 -5.30 -9.64 5.23
CA LYS A 171 -6.40 -8.70 5.42
C LYS A 171 -6.41 -7.55 4.39
N VAL A 172 -5.35 -7.43 3.62
CA VAL A 172 -5.32 -6.53 2.47
C VAL A 172 -6.03 -7.23 1.30
N PRO A 173 -7.00 -6.59 0.62
CA PRO A 173 -7.69 -7.19 -0.51
C PRO A 173 -6.74 -7.61 -1.62
N THR A 174 -6.87 -8.85 -2.10
CA THR A 174 -5.98 -9.40 -3.15
C THR A 174 -6.11 -8.68 -4.48
N GLU A 175 -7.21 -7.97 -4.71
CA GLU A 175 -7.42 -7.14 -5.90
C GLU A 175 -6.37 -6.04 -6.06
N VAL A 176 -5.69 -5.62 -4.97
CA VAL A 176 -4.60 -4.64 -5.05
C VAL A 176 -3.38 -5.19 -5.77
N ALA A 177 -3.19 -6.51 -5.80
CA ALA A 177 -2.00 -7.13 -6.36
C ALA A 177 -2.05 -7.23 -7.88
N PHE A 178 -1.03 -6.70 -8.54
CA PHE A 178 -0.81 -6.86 -9.98
C PHE A 178 0.66 -7.16 -10.35
N SER A 179 1.57 -7.10 -9.38
CA SER A 179 2.96 -7.50 -9.52
C SER A 179 3.17 -8.90 -8.95
N ASP A 180 3.98 -9.70 -9.62
CA ASP A 180 4.45 -11.01 -9.14
C ASP A 180 5.37 -10.90 -7.92
N LYS A 181 5.83 -9.68 -7.59
CA LYS A 181 6.59 -9.36 -6.37
C LYS A 181 5.69 -9.04 -5.16
N THR A 182 4.37 -9.28 -5.26
CA THR A 182 3.44 -9.06 -4.16
C THR A 182 3.17 -10.34 -3.39
N ASN A 183 3.48 -10.31 -2.09
CA ASN A 183 3.35 -11.44 -1.18
C ASN A 183 2.27 -11.16 -0.14
N PHE A 184 1.37 -12.11 0.08
CA PHE A 184 0.38 -12.06 1.16
C PHE A 184 0.76 -13.06 2.25
N ILE A 185 0.92 -12.56 3.48
CA ILE A 185 1.31 -13.37 4.63
C ILE A 185 0.22 -13.29 5.70
N SER A 186 -0.09 -14.42 6.32
CA SER A 186 -1.08 -14.44 7.40
C SER A 186 -0.58 -13.73 8.65
N LEU A 187 -1.47 -12.96 9.30
CA LEU A 187 -1.22 -12.37 10.62
C LEU A 187 -1.18 -13.42 11.74
N ASN A 188 -1.58 -14.68 11.47
CA ASN A 188 -1.38 -15.79 12.37
C ASN A 188 0.06 -16.31 12.39
N GLN A 189 0.87 -15.97 11.39
CA GLN A 189 2.29 -16.24 11.40
C GLN A 189 3.01 -15.26 12.33
N SER A 190 4.08 -15.75 12.96
CA SER A 190 4.92 -14.96 13.86
C SER A 190 5.71 -13.89 13.08
N ALA A 191 6.14 -12.85 13.78
CA ALA A 191 7.07 -11.85 13.24
C ALA A 191 8.35 -12.47 12.65
N LYS A 192 8.83 -13.57 13.26
CA LYS A 192 10.00 -14.31 12.80
C LYS A 192 9.76 -15.02 11.46
N GLU A 193 8.57 -15.55 11.23
CA GLU A 193 8.20 -16.17 9.94
C GLU A 193 8.12 -15.10 8.85
N TRP A 194 7.46 -13.97 9.11
CA TRP A 194 7.48 -12.81 8.22
C TRP A 194 8.90 -12.35 7.88
N ALA A 195 9.76 -12.22 8.89
CA ALA A 195 11.14 -11.78 8.70
C ALA A 195 11.93 -12.73 7.79
N ARG A 196 11.70 -14.05 7.89
CA ARG A 196 12.34 -15.05 7.04
C ARG A 196 11.87 -14.95 5.59
N GLU A 197 10.57 -14.75 5.35
CA GLU A 197 10.03 -14.53 4.01
C GLU A 197 10.65 -13.29 3.36
N ILE A 198 10.72 -12.18 4.11
CA ILE A 198 11.34 -10.93 3.63
C ILE A 198 12.84 -11.12 3.34
N ALA A 199 13.56 -11.89 4.17
CA ALA A 199 14.99 -12.12 3.99
C ALA A 199 15.34 -12.90 2.72
N ASN A 200 14.39 -13.67 2.19
CA ASN A 200 14.53 -14.48 0.99
C ASN A 200 14.11 -13.76 -0.31
N VAL A 201 13.59 -12.52 -0.21
CA VAL A 201 13.12 -11.79 -1.39
C VAL A 201 14.28 -11.34 -2.27
N ASP A 202 14.10 -11.48 -3.58
CA ASP A 202 15.04 -10.91 -4.56
C ASP A 202 14.77 -9.42 -4.73
N ILE A 203 15.79 -8.62 -4.38
CA ILE A 203 15.81 -7.16 -4.54
C ILE A 203 16.85 -6.70 -5.55
N SER A 204 17.49 -7.63 -6.27
CA SER A 204 18.63 -7.35 -7.13
C SER A 204 18.28 -6.52 -8.36
N HIS A 205 17.02 -6.59 -8.81
CA HIS A 205 16.58 -5.90 -10.02
C HIS A 205 15.20 -5.28 -9.83
N ARG A 206 15.08 -4.02 -10.26
CA ARG A 206 13.81 -3.28 -10.37
C ARG A 206 13.65 -2.77 -11.79
N ASP A 207 12.53 -3.10 -12.41
CA ASP A 207 12.18 -2.71 -13.78
C ASP A 207 10.75 -2.14 -13.80
N SER A 208 10.67 -0.82 -13.88
CA SER A 208 9.39 -0.13 -13.92
C SER A 208 8.65 -0.27 -15.25
N GLU A 209 9.34 -0.56 -16.36
CA GLU A 209 8.69 -0.73 -17.66
C GLU A 209 7.77 -1.95 -17.66
N ARG A 210 8.15 -3.00 -16.92
CA ARG A 210 7.33 -4.20 -16.75
C ARG A 210 6.00 -3.91 -16.05
N SER A 211 5.98 -3.04 -15.05
CA SER A 211 4.77 -2.70 -14.30
C SER A 211 3.76 -1.86 -15.10
N ILE A 212 4.23 -1.12 -16.14
CA ILE A 212 3.37 -0.33 -17.04
C ILE A 212 2.41 -1.21 -17.85
N LEU A 213 2.87 -2.40 -18.24
CA LEU A 213 2.16 -3.30 -19.16
C LEU A 213 1.07 -4.14 -18.44
N ILE A 214 1.11 -4.23 -17.12
CA ILE A 214 0.38 -5.27 -16.39
C ILE A 214 -1.00 -4.82 -15.91
N LYS A 215 -1.25 -3.52 -15.59
CA LYS A 215 -2.61 -3.07 -15.17
C LYS A 215 -2.95 -1.63 -15.55
N ALA A 216 -3.52 -1.50 -16.75
CA ALA A 216 -4.13 -0.26 -17.24
C ALA A 216 -5.15 0.36 -16.28
N ASP A 217 -5.86 -0.46 -15.49
CA ASP A 217 -6.97 -0.04 -14.62
C ASP A 217 -6.55 0.81 -13.43
N TYR A 218 -5.30 0.65 -12.94
CA TYR A 218 -4.76 1.46 -11.85
C TYR A 218 -3.93 2.66 -12.31
N ASN A 219 -3.69 2.81 -13.63
CA ASN A 219 -3.01 3.98 -14.18
C ASN A 219 -4.03 5.02 -14.62
N ILE A 220 -3.96 6.23 -14.07
CA ILE A 220 -4.90 7.32 -14.38
C ILE A 220 -4.97 7.66 -15.87
N GLN A 221 -3.88 7.44 -16.63
CA GLN A 221 -3.81 7.69 -18.08
C GLN A 221 -4.74 6.78 -18.89
N THR A 222 -5.18 5.68 -18.31
CA THR A 222 -6.07 4.68 -18.93
C THR A 222 -7.38 4.49 -18.17
N ALA A 223 -7.33 4.54 -16.84
CA ALA A 223 -8.47 4.28 -15.97
C ALA A 223 -9.62 5.27 -16.15
N TYR A 224 -9.34 6.55 -16.47
CA TYR A 224 -10.41 7.52 -16.72
C TYR A 224 -11.34 7.11 -17.86
N LYS A 225 -10.83 6.40 -18.88
CA LYS A 225 -11.62 5.92 -20.01
C LYS A 225 -12.68 4.89 -19.59
N ILE A 226 -12.39 4.09 -18.57
CA ILE A 226 -13.33 3.11 -18.01
C ILE A 226 -14.51 3.86 -17.38
N LEU A 227 -14.23 4.88 -16.58
CA LEU A 227 -15.25 5.72 -15.96
C LEU A 227 -16.07 6.48 -17.01
N GLU A 228 -15.39 7.09 -17.97
CA GLU A 228 -16.03 7.83 -19.09
C GLU A 228 -16.99 6.92 -19.89
N SER A 229 -16.53 5.74 -20.31
CA SER A 229 -17.35 4.75 -21.02
C SER A 229 -18.60 4.37 -20.22
N LYS A 230 -18.45 4.18 -18.89
CA LYS A 230 -19.57 3.86 -18.01
C LYS A 230 -20.59 4.99 -17.91
N TYR A 231 -20.14 6.24 -17.86
CA TYR A 231 -21.06 7.38 -17.87
C TYR A 231 -21.82 7.49 -19.20
N TYR A 232 -21.19 7.22 -20.35
CA TYR A 232 -21.87 7.20 -21.64
C TYR A 232 -22.91 6.07 -21.71
N GLU A 233 -22.58 4.85 -21.27
CA GLU A 233 -23.54 3.74 -21.21
C GLU A 233 -24.77 4.10 -20.37
N LEU A 234 -24.57 4.69 -19.20
CA LEU A 234 -25.66 5.10 -18.31
C LEU A 234 -26.49 6.23 -18.89
N PHE A 235 -25.86 7.21 -19.54
CA PHE A 235 -26.54 8.30 -20.20
C PHE A 235 -27.45 7.79 -21.32
N GLU A 236 -26.98 6.87 -22.16
CA GLU A 236 -27.79 6.25 -23.22
C GLU A 236 -28.97 5.46 -22.66
N LEU A 237 -28.79 4.74 -21.54
CA LEU A 237 -29.89 4.01 -20.90
C LEU A 237 -31.01 4.95 -20.42
N ILE A 238 -30.65 6.11 -19.87
CA ILE A 238 -31.63 7.13 -19.41
C ILE A 238 -32.37 7.76 -20.57
N GLN A 239 -31.75 7.94 -21.75
CA GLN A 239 -32.39 8.51 -22.93
C GLN A 239 -33.37 7.55 -23.60
N ARG A 240 -33.25 6.23 -23.37
CA ARG A 240 -34.08 5.19 -23.99
C ARG A 240 -35.26 4.75 -23.11
N GLY A 241 -35.34 5.17 -21.87
CA GLY A 241 -36.40 4.84 -20.89
C GLY A 241 -37.34 6.01 -20.66
#